data_b2810e23037eb9674d0ed306d0bf9755
#
_entry.id   b2810e23037eb9674d0ed306d0bf9755
#
_cell.length_a   1.000
_cell.length_b   1.000
_cell.length_c   1.000
_cell.angle_alpha   90.00
_cell.angle_beta   90.00
_cell.angle_gamma   90.00
#
_symmetry.space_group_name_H-M   'P 1'
#
loop_
_entity.id
_entity.type
_entity.pdbx_description
1 polymer ?
#
loop_
_entity_poly.entity_id
_entity_poly.type
_entity_poly.pdbx_seq_one_letter_code
_entity_poly.pdbx_strand_id
1 'polypeptide(L)'
;KPCRHFIGRDKELEELYTMLEENRHVFLCGIAGIGKSELAKAYAKHYKKHYTNILYVEYTGDLHQDITDMDFIDDPPEISEQERFQRHNRFLRSLKSDTLLIIDNFNVTATQDSFLSVVLKYRCQILFTTRSNLNEYCTFQLKEIKDINILFQLTSAFYSEADKYRSTVEKIIETVHYHTFAVELAAKLLENGISTPGQLLAKLQEERASLDNEDKIKIIKDGQSSKATYYSHIHTLFSLYALSRKQQDIMCNLCFLPYTGISARIFAKWLELPTLNEINDLIETGFVQTTTRHTISLHPMIKEIALSETKPSVSSCHILLDSLQKICLMHGIEV
;
A
#
# COMPACT_ATOMS: atom_id res chain seq x y z
N LYS A 1 3.67 -5.03 11.53
CA LYS A 1 4.07 -6.41 11.20
C LYS A 1 3.95 -6.61 9.71
N PRO A 2 4.85 -7.38 9.04
CA PRO A 2 4.69 -7.76 7.64
C PRO A 2 3.45 -8.64 7.46
N CYS A 3 3.01 -8.81 6.21
CA CYS A 3 1.94 -9.73 5.87
C CYS A 3 2.27 -11.17 6.33
N ARG A 4 1.22 -12.00 6.43
CA ARG A 4 1.37 -13.39 6.91
C ARG A 4 2.26 -14.24 6.00
N HIS A 5 2.24 -13.96 4.70
CA HIS A 5 2.88 -14.74 3.65
C HIS A 5 4.02 -13.96 2.95
N PHE A 6 4.91 -13.34 3.75
CA PHE A 6 6.11 -12.70 3.22
C PHE A 6 7.17 -13.77 2.88
N ILE A 7 7.53 -13.90 1.61
CA ILE A 7 8.46 -14.93 1.10
C ILE A 7 9.37 -14.37 0.00
N GLY A 8 10.56 -14.99 -0.16
CA GLY A 8 11.41 -14.85 -1.33
C GLY A 8 12.18 -13.53 -1.45
N ARG A 9 12.45 -12.84 -0.33
CA ARG A 9 13.15 -11.54 -0.29
C ARG A 9 14.35 -11.53 0.67
N ASP A 10 14.92 -12.70 0.97
CA ASP A 10 16.01 -12.80 1.94
C ASP A 10 17.26 -12.04 1.48
N LYS A 11 17.60 -12.11 0.19
CA LYS A 11 18.73 -11.36 -0.40
C LYS A 11 18.52 -9.85 -0.31
N GLU A 12 17.33 -9.38 -0.63
CA GLU A 12 16.99 -7.97 -0.54
C GLU A 12 17.02 -7.46 0.91
N LEU A 13 16.68 -8.30 1.90
CA LEU A 13 16.83 -7.94 3.32
C LEU A 13 18.30 -7.75 3.71
N GLU A 14 19.20 -8.65 3.28
CA GLU A 14 20.63 -8.57 3.55
C GLU A 14 21.28 -7.37 2.85
N GLU A 15 20.96 -7.14 1.57
CA GLU A 15 21.44 -5.98 0.83
C GLU A 15 20.97 -4.67 1.46
N LEU A 16 19.71 -4.59 1.86
CA LEU A 16 19.14 -3.41 2.50
C LEU A 16 19.79 -3.14 3.86
N TYR A 17 20.12 -4.19 4.62
CA TYR A 17 20.86 -4.06 5.88
C TYR A 17 22.24 -3.45 5.64
N THR A 18 23.00 -3.97 4.68
CA THR A 18 24.33 -3.46 4.33
C THR A 18 24.25 -1.98 3.90
N MET A 19 23.27 -1.63 3.06
CA MET A 19 23.10 -0.26 2.61
C MET A 19 22.75 0.72 3.75
N LEU A 20 21.91 0.30 4.70
CA LEU A 20 21.56 1.15 5.86
C LEU A 20 22.72 1.33 6.82
N GLU A 21 23.58 0.32 7.00
CA GLU A 21 24.80 0.44 7.80
C GLU A 21 25.81 1.44 7.18
N GLU A 22 25.92 1.42 5.84
CA GLU A 22 26.87 2.29 5.13
C GLU A 22 26.35 3.72 4.95
N ASN A 23 25.05 3.89 4.68
CA ASN A 23 24.50 5.16 4.18
C ASN A 23 23.54 5.85 5.16
N ARG A 24 23.17 5.23 6.24
CA ARG A 24 22.20 5.72 7.24
C ARG A 24 20.79 5.99 6.69
N HIS A 25 20.64 6.51 5.48
CA HIS A 25 19.35 6.78 4.84
C HIS A 25 19.28 6.04 3.51
N VAL A 26 18.24 5.23 3.34
CA VAL A 26 18.03 4.46 2.11
C VAL A 26 16.59 4.66 1.62
N PHE A 27 16.46 4.94 0.33
CA PHE A 27 15.17 5.02 -0.34
C PHE A 27 14.90 3.71 -1.08
N LEU A 28 13.98 2.91 -0.54
CA LEU A 28 13.49 1.68 -1.17
C LEU A 28 12.50 2.06 -2.27
N CYS A 29 12.98 2.07 -3.49
CA CYS A 29 12.25 2.47 -4.68
C CYS A 29 11.64 1.28 -5.42
N GLY A 30 10.55 1.49 -6.15
CA GLY A 30 9.94 0.48 -7.00
C GLY A 30 8.49 0.79 -7.34
N ILE A 31 7.93 0.03 -8.28
CA ILE A 31 6.54 0.20 -8.72
C ILE A 31 5.52 -0.06 -7.62
N ALA A 32 4.29 0.43 -7.79
CA ALA A 32 3.21 0.12 -6.86
C ALA A 32 2.94 -1.39 -6.81
N GLY A 33 2.62 -1.93 -5.63
CA GLY A 33 2.30 -3.36 -5.46
C GLY A 33 3.48 -4.35 -5.54
N ILE A 34 4.73 -3.87 -5.69
CA ILE A 34 5.92 -4.74 -5.73
C ILE A 34 6.32 -5.31 -4.35
N GLY A 35 5.77 -4.75 -3.27
CA GLY A 35 6.02 -5.22 -1.90
C GLY A 35 7.00 -4.37 -1.08
N LYS A 36 7.23 -3.08 -1.42
CA LYS A 36 8.14 -2.18 -0.68
C LYS A 36 7.80 -2.06 0.80
N SER A 37 6.55 -1.71 1.11
CA SER A 37 6.09 -1.57 2.50
C SER A 37 6.19 -2.89 3.28
N GLU A 38 5.92 -4.01 2.61
CA GLU A 38 6.05 -5.33 3.23
C GLU A 38 7.52 -5.70 3.47
N LEU A 39 8.42 -5.35 2.54
CA LEU A 39 9.87 -5.54 2.73
C LEU A 39 10.38 -4.67 3.89
N ALA A 40 9.96 -3.40 4.01
CA ALA A 40 10.34 -2.54 5.12
C ALA A 40 9.86 -3.08 6.48
N LYS A 41 8.62 -3.58 6.54
CA LYS A 41 8.07 -4.24 7.75
C LYS A 41 8.79 -5.56 8.07
N ALA A 42 9.14 -6.33 7.05
CA ALA A 42 9.90 -7.58 7.20
C ALA A 42 11.33 -7.30 7.69
N TYR A 43 11.97 -6.27 7.15
CA TYR A 43 13.27 -5.78 7.59
C TYR A 43 13.25 -5.43 9.08
N ALA A 44 12.30 -4.59 9.49
CA ALA A 44 12.13 -4.22 10.89
C ALA A 44 11.90 -5.42 11.82
N LYS A 45 11.18 -6.44 11.36
CA LYS A 45 10.96 -7.67 12.13
C LYS A 45 12.21 -8.53 12.20
N HIS A 46 12.90 -8.70 11.06
CA HIS A 46 14.09 -9.57 10.93
C HIS A 46 15.25 -9.03 11.78
N TYR A 47 15.52 -7.73 11.67
CA TYR A 47 16.62 -7.07 12.35
C TYR A 47 16.21 -6.40 13.68
N LYS A 48 15.06 -6.78 14.26
CA LYS A 48 14.56 -6.18 15.50
C LYS A 48 15.57 -6.15 16.64
N LYS A 49 16.45 -7.15 16.72
CA LYS A 49 17.47 -7.24 17.80
C LYS A 49 18.63 -6.26 17.63
N HIS A 50 18.82 -5.70 16.45
CA HIS A 50 19.86 -4.70 16.15
C HIS A 50 19.44 -3.28 16.55
N TYR A 51 18.15 -3.05 16.77
CA TYR A 51 17.62 -1.74 17.09
C TYR A 51 17.04 -1.69 18.50
N THR A 52 17.37 -0.62 19.23
CA THR A 52 16.75 -0.28 20.50
C THR A 52 15.31 0.19 20.29
N ASN A 53 15.10 1.00 19.24
CA ASN A 53 13.81 1.53 18.86
C ASN A 53 13.51 1.29 17.36
N ILE A 54 12.26 1.03 17.05
CA ILE A 54 11.76 0.97 15.68
C ILE A 54 10.50 1.83 15.60
N LEU A 55 10.59 2.90 14.83
CA LEU A 55 9.50 3.83 14.59
C LEU A 55 8.97 3.65 13.17
N TYR A 56 7.66 3.75 13.00
CA TYR A 56 7.01 3.63 11.70
C TYR A 56 6.05 4.80 11.52
N VAL A 57 6.30 5.58 10.47
CA VAL A 57 5.51 6.74 10.08
C VAL A 57 4.98 6.47 8.66
N GLU A 58 3.70 6.62 8.46
CA GLU A 58 3.10 6.62 7.14
C GLU A 58 3.03 8.07 6.65
N TYR A 59 3.63 8.32 5.49
CA TYR A 59 3.66 9.64 4.90
C TYR A 59 2.27 10.03 4.36
N THR A 60 1.73 11.15 4.85
CA THR A 60 0.39 11.63 4.48
C THR A 60 0.41 12.82 3.51
N GLY A 61 1.59 13.36 3.20
CA GLY A 61 1.77 14.50 2.28
C GLY A 61 2.63 15.63 2.85
N ASP A 62 2.93 15.61 4.14
CA ASP A 62 3.74 16.60 4.83
C ASP A 62 4.50 15.95 6.00
N LEU A 63 5.83 15.81 5.88
CA LEU A 63 6.68 15.23 6.94
C LEU A 63 6.65 16.02 8.25
N HIS A 64 6.47 17.35 8.18
CA HIS A 64 6.36 18.16 9.38
C HIS A 64 5.11 17.78 10.17
N GLN A 65 3.98 17.66 9.48
CA GLN A 65 2.71 17.26 10.08
C GLN A 65 2.78 15.81 10.57
N ASP A 66 3.29 14.87 9.75
CA ASP A 66 3.42 13.47 10.12
C ASP A 66 4.24 13.28 11.41
N ILE A 67 5.31 14.09 11.60
CA ILE A 67 6.10 14.08 12.82
C ILE A 67 5.34 14.71 14.00
N THR A 68 4.58 15.75 13.76
CA THR A 68 3.74 16.40 14.77
C THR A 68 2.67 15.45 15.30
N ASP A 69 2.10 14.63 14.40
CA ASP A 69 1.01 13.70 14.70
C ASP A 69 1.48 12.35 15.27
N MET A 70 2.79 12.16 15.44
CA MET A 70 3.31 10.97 16.12
C MET A 70 2.76 10.88 17.54
N ASP A 71 2.39 9.68 17.96
CA ASP A 71 1.77 9.43 19.26
C ASP A 71 2.85 9.21 20.33
N PHE A 72 3.07 10.20 21.19
CA PHE A 72 3.97 10.13 22.32
C PHE A 72 3.19 10.11 23.64
N ILE A 73 3.44 9.10 24.47
CA ILE A 73 2.73 8.87 25.74
C ILE A 73 2.88 10.07 26.71
N ASP A 74 4.00 10.79 26.62
CA ASP A 74 4.35 11.89 27.53
C ASP A 74 3.90 13.27 27.01
N ASP A 75 3.11 13.34 25.94
CA ASP A 75 2.59 14.60 25.47
C ASP A 75 1.48 15.13 26.39
N PRO A 76 1.59 16.41 26.85
CA PRO A 76 0.51 17.02 27.61
C PRO A 76 -0.76 17.13 26.77
N PRO A 77 -1.95 16.90 27.35
CA PRO A 77 -3.21 16.91 26.60
C PRO A 77 -3.51 18.25 25.88
N GLU A 78 -3.03 19.36 26.42
CA GLU A 78 -3.30 20.72 25.92
C GLU A 78 -2.07 21.36 25.25
N ILE A 79 -1.13 20.54 24.76
CA ILE A 79 0.08 21.07 24.10
C ILE A 79 -0.29 21.67 22.74
N SER A 80 0.25 22.84 22.41
CA SER A 80 0.07 23.43 21.09
C SER A 80 0.77 22.58 20.01
N GLU A 81 0.26 22.63 18.77
CA GLU A 81 0.82 21.90 17.63
C GLU A 81 2.31 22.25 17.43
N GLN A 82 2.68 23.52 17.54
CA GLN A 82 4.05 23.98 17.40
C GLN A 82 4.98 23.41 18.49
N GLU A 83 4.53 23.38 19.75
CA GLU A 83 5.31 22.81 20.85
C GLU A 83 5.41 21.29 20.72
N ARG A 84 4.34 20.61 20.28
CA ARG A 84 4.33 19.17 20.00
C ARG A 84 5.36 18.84 18.94
N PHE A 85 5.35 19.54 17.81
CA PHE A 85 6.35 19.38 16.78
C PHE A 85 7.77 19.56 17.32
N GLN A 86 8.05 20.62 18.09
CA GLN A 86 9.38 20.89 18.65
C GLN A 86 9.86 19.77 19.57
N ARG A 87 8.97 19.20 20.38
CA ARG A 87 9.26 18.07 21.26
C ARG A 87 9.62 16.82 20.44
N HIS A 88 8.76 16.46 19.49
CA HIS A 88 8.95 15.28 18.64
C HIS A 88 10.22 15.39 17.80
N ASN A 89 10.45 16.53 17.15
CA ASN A 89 11.64 16.77 16.36
C ASN A 89 12.92 16.74 17.21
N ARG A 90 12.88 17.29 18.43
CA ARG A 90 14.01 17.22 19.37
C ARG A 90 14.30 15.78 19.79
N PHE A 91 13.27 15.00 20.08
CA PHE A 91 13.39 13.59 20.39
C PHE A 91 14.02 12.82 19.22
N LEU A 92 13.47 12.95 18.01
CA LEU A 92 13.98 12.26 16.82
C LEU A 92 15.44 12.63 16.51
N ARG A 93 15.84 13.88 16.73
CA ARG A 93 17.24 14.34 16.59
C ARG A 93 18.19 13.74 17.64
N SER A 94 17.67 13.34 18.79
CA SER A 94 18.49 12.73 19.86
C SER A 94 18.76 11.24 19.62
N LEU A 95 17.96 10.58 18.78
CA LEU A 95 18.09 9.17 18.42
C LEU A 95 19.38 8.92 17.63
N LYS A 96 19.95 7.73 17.81
CA LYS A 96 21.22 7.32 17.19
C LYS A 96 20.99 6.16 16.22
N SER A 97 22.07 5.62 15.66
CA SER A 97 22.07 4.52 14.70
C SER A 97 21.46 3.20 15.22
N ASP A 98 21.27 3.07 16.53
CA ASP A 98 20.54 1.97 17.16
C ASP A 98 19.00 2.11 17.06
N THR A 99 18.53 3.12 16.35
CA THR A 99 17.11 3.36 16.06
C THR A 99 16.87 3.30 14.55
N LEU A 100 15.82 2.58 14.16
CA LEU A 100 15.29 2.55 12.79
C LEU A 100 14.02 3.39 12.72
N LEU A 101 14.00 4.38 11.85
CA LEU A 101 12.82 5.13 11.46
C LEU A 101 12.38 4.69 10.04
N ILE A 102 11.20 4.15 9.91
CA ILE A 102 10.61 3.81 8.61
C ILE A 102 9.60 4.90 8.26
N ILE A 103 9.78 5.51 7.07
CA ILE A 103 8.83 6.47 6.48
C ILE A 103 8.25 5.81 5.23
N ASP A 104 7.02 5.34 5.34
CA ASP A 104 6.36 4.56 4.30
C ASP A 104 5.53 5.46 3.36
N ASN A 105 5.51 5.12 2.07
CA ASN A 105 4.77 5.83 1.03
C ASN A 105 5.23 7.27 0.75
N PHE A 106 6.50 7.59 0.91
CA PHE A 106 7.06 8.89 0.55
C PHE A 106 7.12 9.06 -0.98
N ASN A 107 5.98 9.30 -1.60
CA ASN A 107 5.79 9.29 -3.06
C ASN A 107 5.86 10.70 -3.69
N VAL A 108 6.72 11.55 -3.16
CA VAL A 108 6.98 12.92 -3.63
C VAL A 108 8.46 13.07 -4.01
N THR A 109 8.79 14.16 -4.68
CA THR A 109 10.19 14.54 -4.92
C THR A 109 10.76 15.29 -3.73
N ALA A 110 12.08 15.38 -3.64
CA ALA A 110 12.76 16.11 -2.56
C ALA A 110 12.38 17.61 -2.51
N THR A 111 11.96 18.18 -3.62
CA THR A 111 11.54 19.59 -3.71
C THR A 111 10.09 19.82 -3.29
N GLN A 112 9.25 18.78 -3.32
CA GLN A 112 7.84 18.86 -2.95
C GLN A 112 7.63 18.87 -1.43
N ASP A 113 8.52 18.19 -0.67
CA ASP A 113 8.51 18.25 0.78
C ASP A 113 9.84 18.79 1.29
N SER A 114 9.86 20.08 1.63
CA SER A 114 11.07 20.78 2.09
C SER A 114 11.60 20.25 3.42
N PHE A 115 10.74 19.61 4.21
CA PHE A 115 11.11 19.07 5.51
C PHE A 115 11.97 17.79 5.40
N LEU A 116 12.02 17.14 4.25
CA LEU A 116 12.95 16.05 3.98
C LEU A 116 14.39 16.42 4.35
N SER A 117 14.82 17.64 4.00
CA SER A 117 16.17 18.14 4.31
C SER A 117 16.49 18.18 5.82
N VAL A 118 15.47 18.29 6.66
CA VAL A 118 15.60 18.25 8.13
C VAL A 118 15.66 16.80 8.63
N VAL A 119 14.80 15.93 8.11
CA VAL A 119 14.74 14.51 8.44
C VAL A 119 16.06 13.81 8.11
N LEU A 120 16.66 14.10 6.96
CA LEU A 120 17.94 13.54 6.55
C LEU A 120 19.13 13.96 7.45
N LYS A 121 18.95 14.92 8.37
CA LYS A 121 19.95 15.29 9.39
C LYS A 121 19.81 14.50 10.68
N TYR A 122 18.79 13.66 10.82
CA TYR A 122 18.66 12.77 11.99
C TYR A 122 19.82 11.77 12.00
N ARG A 123 20.20 11.33 13.20
CA ARG A 123 21.34 10.42 13.39
C ARG A 123 20.94 8.95 13.41
N CYS A 124 19.63 8.67 13.45
CA CYS A 124 19.08 7.32 13.33
C CYS A 124 19.17 6.80 11.90
N GLN A 125 19.02 5.50 11.72
CA GLN A 125 18.86 4.91 10.39
C GLN A 125 17.43 5.17 9.89
N ILE A 126 17.29 5.58 8.62
CA ILE A 126 16.00 5.91 8.03
C ILE A 126 15.80 5.10 6.75
N LEU A 127 14.71 4.37 6.70
CA LEU A 127 14.26 3.64 5.53
C LEU A 127 13.00 4.28 4.97
N PHE A 128 13.12 4.90 3.80
CA PHE A 128 11.96 5.39 3.07
C PHE A 128 11.46 4.33 2.10
N THR A 129 10.14 4.21 1.92
CA THR A 129 9.58 3.51 0.76
C THR A 129 8.95 4.52 -0.18
N THR A 130 9.23 4.40 -1.48
CA THR A 130 8.79 5.40 -2.46
C THR A 130 8.53 4.78 -3.83
N ARG A 131 7.69 5.45 -4.63
CA ARG A 131 7.51 5.22 -6.06
C ARG A 131 8.25 6.29 -6.89
N SER A 132 8.69 7.35 -6.24
CA SER A 132 9.38 8.46 -6.88
C SER A 132 10.82 8.10 -7.20
N ASN A 133 11.35 8.71 -8.24
CA ASN A 133 12.77 8.58 -8.58
C ASN A 133 13.57 9.63 -7.82
N LEU A 134 14.41 9.17 -6.89
CA LEU A 134 15.23 9.99 -5.99
C LEU A 134 16.71 9.66 -6.20
N ASN A 135 17.18 9.69 -7.46
CA ASN A 135 18.52 9.28 -7.87
C ASN A 135 19.68 10.06 -7.21
N GLU A 136 19.38 11.20 -6.60
CA GLU A 136 20.34 12.01 -5.85
C GLU A 136 20.69 11.48 -4.46
N TYR A 137 19.94 10.45 -4.00
CA TYR A 137 20.10 9.79 -2.71
C TYR A 137 20.50 8.33 -2.87
N CYS A 138 20.86 7.68 -1.76
CA CYS A 138 21.09 6.24 -1.74
C CYS A 138 19.77 5.50 -1.97
N THR A 139 19.62 4.87 -3.12
CA THR A 139 18.40 4.18 -3.53
C THR A 139 18.61 2.68 -3.68
N PHE A 140 17.68 1.90 -3.13
CA PHE A 140 17.56 0.47 -3.39
C PHE A 140 16.38 0.22 -4.31
N GLN A 141 16.64 -0.25 -5.53
CA GLN A 141 15.60 -0.52 -6.52
C GLN A 141 15.04 -1.94 -6.33
N LEU A 142 13.84 -2.05 -5.75
CA LEU A 142 13.14 -3.32 -5.63
C LEU A 142 12.55 -3.74 -6.98
N LYS A 143 12.89 -4.96 -7.40
CA LYS A 143 12.43 -5.56 -8.66
C LYS A 143 11.43 -6.68 -8.40
N GLU A 144 10.77 -7.15 -9.46
CA GLU A 144 9.89 -8.30 -9.43
C GLU A 144 10.64 -9.57 -8.99
N ILE A 145 9.95 -10.46 -8.28
CA ILE A 145 10.45 -11.80 -8.00
C ILE A 145 10.30 -12.62 -9.27
N LYS A 146 11.40 -12.87 -9.97
CA LYS A 146 11.38 -13.64 -11.23
C LYS A 146 11.40 -15.17 -11.03
N ASP A 147 11.58 -15.63 -9.80
CA ASP A 147 11.51 -17.05 -9.48
C ASP A 147 10.04 -17.50 -9.40
N ILE A 148 9.63 -18.26 -10.40
CA ILE A 148 8.27 -18.77 -10.53
C ILE A 148 7.88 -19.68 -9.37
N ASN A 149 8.83 -20.42 -8.78
CA ASN A 149 8.55 -21.31 -7.66
C ASN A 149 8.18 -20.51 -6.40
N ILE A 150 8.86 -19.38 -6.18
CA ILE A 150 8.54 -18.48 -5.06
C ILE A 150 7.14 -17.88 -5.24
N LEU A 151 6.81 -17.40 -6.44
CA LEU A 151 5.49 -16.86 -6.72
C LEU A 151 4.40 -17.95 -6.72
N PHE A 152 4.74 -19.16 -7.13
CA PHE A 152 3.85 -20.30 -7.00
C PHE A 152 3.56 -20.62 -5.51
N GLN A 153 4.59 -20.60 -4.64
CA GLN A 153 4.39 -20.72 -3.18
C GLN A 153 3.50 -19.61 -2.62
N LEU A 154 3.68 -18.37 -3.10
CA LEU A 154 2.79 -17.27 -2.73
C LEU A 154 1.35 -17.56 -3.17
N THR A 155 1.15 -18.01 -4.40
CA THR A 155 -0.18 -18.38 -4.91
C THR A 155 -0.80 -19.49 -4.08
N SER A 156 -0.05 -20.55 -3.76
CA SER A 156 -0.51 -21.68 -2.94
C SER A 156 -0.87 -21.28 -1.51
N ALA A 157 -0.32 -20.18 -1.00
CA ALA A 157 -0.68 -19.65 0.30
C ALA A 157 -2.08 -19.01 0.34
N PHE A 158 -2.63 -18.65 -0.83
CA PHE A 158 -3.95 -18.01 -0.97
C PHE A 158 -4.95 -18.86 -1.78
N TYR A 159 -4.48 -19.79 -2.58
CA TYR A 159 -5.32 -20.67 -3.42
C TYR A 159 -5.02 -22.14 -3.11
N SER A 160 -5.95 -22.79 -2.45
CA SER A 160 -5.81 -24.17 -1.92
C SER A 160 -5.64 -25.24 -3.01
N GLU A 161 -6.21 -25.03 -4.20
CA GLU A 161 -6.11 -25.95 -5.34
C GLU A 161 -4.95 -25.62 -6.31
N ALA A 162 -4.01 -24.77 -5.94
CA ALA A 162 -2.92 -24.32 -6.83
C ALA A 162 -2.15 -25.48 -7.44
N ASP A 163 -1.80 -26.51 -6.66
CA ASP A 163 -1.04 -27.68 -7.14
C ASP A 163 -1.80 -28.48 -8.20
N LYS A 164 -3.13 -28.59 -8.10
CA LYS A 164 -3.98 -29.26 -9.08
C LYS A 164 -3.95 -28.57 -10.44
N TYR A 165 -3.80 -27.25 -10.45
CA TYR A 165 -3.77 -26.44 -11.67
C TYR A 165 -2.41 -25.80 -11.93
N ARG A 166 -1.32 -26.40 -11.44
CA ARG A 166 0.03 -25.81 -11.42
C ARG A 166 0.42 -25.17 -12.75
N SER A 167 0.33 -25.89 -13.85
CA SER A 167 0.72 -25.37 -15.17
C SER A 167 -0.09 -24.12 -15.60
N THR A 168 -1.38 -24.07 -15.23
CA THR A 168 -2.21 -22.91 -15.55
C THR A 168 -1.89 -21.73 -14.63
N VAL A 169 -1.64 -21.99 -13.36
CA VAL A 169 -1.23 -20.99 -12.36
C VAL A 169 0.12 -20.37 -12.74
N GLU A 170 1.09 -21.18 -13.15
CA GLU A 170 2.40 -20.69 -13.63
C GLU A 170 2.23 -19.75 -14.83
N LYS A 171 1.36 -20.09 -15.79
CA LYS A 171 1.04 -19.21 -16.92
C LYS A 171 0.33 -17.92 -16.50
N ILE A 172 -0.53 -17.96 -15.49
CA ILE A 172 -1.13 -16.74 -14.92
C ILE A 172 -0.04 -15.85 -14.35
N ILE A 173 0.88 -16.40 -13.54
CA ILE A 173 2.03 -15.66 -12.96
C ILE A 173 2.86 -14.99 -14.06
N GLU A 174 3.18 -15.72 -15.13
CA GLU A 174 3.91 -15.18 -16.30
C GLU A 174 3.10 -14.06 -17.00
N THR A 175 1.80 -14.27 -17.20
CA THR A 175 0.92 -13.31 -17.88
C THR A 175 0.83 -11.99 -17.12
N VAL A 176 0.76 -12.03 -15.79
CA VAL A 176 0.79 -10.82 -14.95
C VAL A 176 2.21 -10.31 -14.68
N HIS A 177 3.20 -10.75 -15.47
CA HIS A 177 4.59 -10.31 -15.44
C HIS A 177 5.25 -10.41 -14.06
N TYR A 178 4.96 -11.47 -13.30
CA TYR A 178 5.54 -11.71 -11.97
C TYR A 178 5.23 -10.60 -10.94
N HIS A 179 4.18 -9.81 -11.19
CA HIS A 179 3.80 -8.72 -10.30
C HIS A 179 3.14 -9.27 -9.04
N THR A 180 3.81 -9.15 -7.89
CA THR A 180 3.44 -9.81 -6.63
C THR A 180 2.00 -9.55 -6.20
N PHE A 181 1.54 -8.30 -6.27
CA PHE A 181 0.15 -7.96 -5.90
C PHE A 181 -0.88 -8.53 -6.89
N ALA A 182 -0.58 -8.55 -8.18
CA ALA A 182 -1.47 -9.15 -9.18
C ALA A 182 -1.58 -10.68 -8.97
N VAL A 183 -0.46 -11.34 -8.64
CA VAL A 183 -0.43 -12.77 -8.31
C VAL A 183 -1.28 -13.06 -7.06
N GLU A 184 -1.14 -12.27 -5.99
CA GLU A 184 -1.94 -12.41 -4.78
C GLU A 184 -3.44 -12.21 -5.07
N LEU A 185 -3.79 -11.16 -5.82
CA LEU A 185 -5.18 -10.88 -6.18
C LEU A 185 -5.78 -11.99 -7.03
N ALA A 186 -5.04 -12.48 -8.04
CA ALA A 186 -5.47 -13.62 -8.86
C ALA A 186 -5.74 -14.86 -8.00
N ALA A 187 -4.83 -15.19 -7.08
CA ALA A 187 -4.98 -16.33 -6.18
C ALA A 187 -6.24 -16.24 -5.32
N LYS A 188 -6.53 -15.06 -4.76
CA LYS A 188 -7.74 -14.81 -3.96
C LYS A 188 -9.02 -14.92 -4.78
N LEU A 189 -9.03 -14.43 -6.02
CA LEU A 189 -10.17 -14.57 -6.93
C LEU A 189 -10.45 -16.03 -7.27
N LEU A 190 -9.39 -16.84 -7.45
CA LEU A 190 -9.51 -18.28 -7.68
C LEU A 190 -10.04 -19.01 -6.44
N GLU A 191 -9.54 -18.70 -5.24
CA GLU A 191 -9.99 -19.34 -3.98
C GLU A 191 -11.47 -19.05 -3.72
N ASN A 192 -11.92 -17.83 -3.99
CA ASN A 192 -13.34 -17.45 -3.82
C ASN A 192 -14.26 -17.96 -4.95
N GLY A 193 -13.73 -18.74 -5.89
CA GLY A 193 -14.54 -19.34 -6.97
C GLY A 193 -15.12 -18.35 -7.97
N ILE A 194 -14.58 -17.11 -8.01
CA ILE A 194 -15.05 -16.05 -8.92
C ILE A 194 -14.71 -16.41 -10.37
N SER A 195 -13.64 -17.16 -10.57
CA SER A 195 -13.22 -17.66 -11.88
C SER A 195 -12.50 -18.99 -11.74
N THR A 196 -12.55 -19.82 -12.78
CA THR A 196 -11.66 -20.98 -12.86
C THR A 196 -10.26 -20.54 -13.36
N PRO A 197 -9.17 -21.31 -13.07
CA PRO A 197 -7.84 -20.95 -13.55
C PRO A 197 -7.76 -20.76 -15.08
N GLY A 198 -8.47 -21.60 -15.85
CA GLY A 198 -8.52 -21.52 -17.32
C GLY A 198 -9.24 -20.25 -17.80
N GLN A 199 -10.38 -19.90 -17.19
CA GLN A 199 -11.12 -18.67 -17.53
C GLN A 199 -10.34 -17.43 -17.18
N LEU A 200 -9.68 -17.40 -16.01
CA LEU A 200 -8.85 -16.30 -15.60
C LEU A 200 -7.66 -16.07 -16.56
N LEU A 201 -6.97 -17.15 -16.92
CA LEU A 201 -5.87 -17.09 -17.87
C LEU A 201 -6.31 -16.54 -19.24
N ALA A 202 -7.44 -17.05 -19.76
CA ALA A 202 -7.99 -16.60 -21.04
C ALA A 202 -8.31 -15.11 -21.03
N LYS A 203 -8.97 -14.61 -19.99
CA LYS A 203 -9.27 -13.18 -19.80
C LYS A 203 -8.01 -12.30 -19.76
N LEU A 204 -7.00 -12.70 -18.99
CA LEU A 204 -5.74 -11.94 -18.91
C LEU A 204 -4.99 -11.92 -20.25
N GLN A 205 -5.10 -12.99 -21.04
CA GLN A 205 -4.49 -13.08 -22.38
C GLN A 205 -5.25 -12.25 -23.43
N GLU A 206 -6.58 -12.21 -23.36
CA GLU A 206 -7.42 -11.37 -24.23
C GLU A 206 -7.10 -9.89 -24.05
N GLU A 207 -7.02 -9.41 -22.81
CA GLU A 207 -6.64 -8.04 -22.48
C GLU A 207 -5.23 -7.68 -22.98
N ARG A 208 -4.29 -8.59 -22.85
CA ARG A 208 -2.93 -8.40 -23.38
C ARG A 208 -2.95 -8.23 -24.89
N ALA A 209 -3.70 -9.07 -25.61
CA ALA A 209 -3.82 -8.97 -27.07
C ALA A 209 -4.49 -7.66 -27.52
N SER A 210 -5.44 -7.14 -26.74
CA SER A 210 -6.07 -5.83 -26.97
C SER A 210 -5.07 -4.69 -26.80
N LEU A 211 -4.25 -4.71 -25.75
CA LEU A 211 -3.23 -3.69 -25.49
C LEU A 211 -2.10 -3.67 -26.55
N ASP A 212 -1.77 -4.83 -27.12
CA ASP A 212 -0.77 -4.94 -28.19
C ASP A 212 -1.31 -4.41 -29.54
N ASN A 213 -2.64 -4.36 -29.72
CA ASN A 213 -3.31 -3.93 -30.94
C ASN A 213 -3.81 -2.46 -30.91
N GLU A 214 -4.02 -1.91 -29.74
CA GLU A 214 -4.34 -0.48 -29.63
C GLU A 214 -3.06 0.33 -29.75
N ASP A 215 -3.03 1.22 -30.76
CA ASP A 215 -1.98 2.21 -30.94
C ASP A 215 -1.64 2.86 -29.59
N LYS A 216 -0.40 2.67 -29.17
CA LYS A 216 0.25 3.15 -27.97
C LYS A 216 -0.26 4.55 -27.59
N ILE A 217 -1.37 4.64 -26.90
CA ILE A 217 -1.67 5.80 -26.10
C ILE A 217 -0.57 5.79 -25.04
N LYS A 218 0.50 6.52 -25.34
CA LYS A 218 1.54 6.86 -24.38
C LYS A 218 0.84 7.55 -23.22
N ILE A 219 0.42 6.79 -22.24
CA ILE A 219 0.19 7.34 -20.90
C ILE A 219 1.57 7.69 -20.39
N ILE A 220 2.06 8.86 -20.85
CA ILE A 220 3.23 9.52 -20.30
C ILE A 220 2.78 10.12 -18.97
N LYS A 221 2.64 9.26 -17.96
CA LYS A 221 2.79 9.63 -16.57
C LYS A 221 4.02 8.88 -16.07
N ASP A 222 5.10 9.62 -15.81
CA ASP A 222 6.35 9.17 -15.19
C ASP A 222 7.24 8.17 -15.96
N GLY A 223 7.29 8.25 -17.30
CA GLY A 223 8.42 7.72 -18.09
C GLY A 223 8.64 6.22 -18.14
N GLN A 224 7.68 5.35 -17.75
CA GLN A 224 7.85 3.90 -17.80
C GLN A 224 6.65 3.19 -18.43
N SER A 225 6.88 2.54 -19.58
CA SER A 225 5.90 1.70 -20.30
C SER A 225 5.42 0.47 -19.51
N SER A 226 6.18 0.02 -18.51
CA SER A 226 5.84 -1.11 -17.63
C SER A 226 4.64 -0.83 -16.70
N LYS A 227 4.42 0.41 -16.28
CA LYS A 227 3.30 0.78 -15.38
C LYS A 227 1.92 0.52 -16.02
N ALA A 228 1.77 0.76 -17.33
CA ALA A 228 0.50 0.58 -18.02
C ALA A 228 0.05 -0.90 -18.05
N THR A 229 1.00 -1.82 -18.23
CA THR A 229 0.72 -3.26 -18.31
C THR A 229 0.23 -3.83 -16.98
N TYR A 230 0.88 -3.47 -15.87
CA TYR A 230 0.45 -3.94 -14.53
C TYR A 230 -0.91 -3.38 -14.13
N TYR A 231 -1.15 -2.11 -14.42
CA TYR A 231 -2.45 -1.48 -14.15
C TYR A 231 -3.57 -2.19 -14.88
N SER A 232 -3.38 -2.51 -16.17
CA SER A 232 -4.36 -3.23 -16.98
C SER A 232 -4.69 -4.60 -16.40
N HIS A 233 -3.68 -5.40 -16.03
CA HIS A 233 -3.92 -6.71 -15.43
C HIS A 233 -4.69 -6.62 -14.12
N ILE A 234 -4.35 -5.66 -13.24
CA ILE A 234 -5.08 -5.48 -11.98
C ILE A 234 -6.50 -4.96 -12.24
N HIS A 235 -6.68 -4.07 -13.23
CA HIS A 235 -8.00 -3.62 -13.66
C HIS A 235 -8.86 -4.79 -14.16
N THR A 236 -8.28 -5.69 -14.96
CA THR A 236 -8.97 -6.91 -15.43
C THR A 236 -9.39 -7.79 -14.25
N LEU A 237 -8.48 -8.03 -13.28
CA LEU A 237 -8.80 -8.79 -12.08
C LEU A 237 -9.92 -8.14 -11.27
N PHE A 238 -9.90 -6.82 -11.16
CA PHE A 238 -10.93 -6.05 -10.48
C PHE A 238 -12.30 -6.17 -11.20
N SER A 239 -12.30 -6.03 -12.53
CA SER A 239 -13.52 -6.10 -13.36
C SER A 239 -14.19 -7.47 -13.32
N LEU A 240 -13.41 -8.55 -13.15
CA LEU A 240 -13.94 -9.92 -13.02
C LEU A 240 -14.83 -10.12 -11.79
N TYR A 241 -14.62 -9.34 -10.73
CA TYR A 241 -15.36 -9.49 -9.49
C TYR A 241 -16.78 -8.93 -9.54
N ALA A 242 -17.20 -8.21 -10.54
CA ALA A 242 -18.57 -7.68 -10.68
C ALA A 242 -19.16 -7.17 -9.34
N LEU A 243 -18.60 -6.08 -8.82
CA LEU A 243 -19.01 -5.48 -7.55
C LEU A 243 -20.52 -5.26 -7.47
N SER A 244 -21.16 -5.69 -6.39
CA SER A 244 -22.54 -5.32 -6.06
C SER A 244 -22.63 -3.78 -5.91
N ARG A 245 -23.85 -3.24 -6.04
CA ARG A 245 -24.06 -1.80 -5.86
C ARG A 245 -23.57 -1.31 -4.50
N LYS A 246 -23.80 -2.07 -3.44
CA LYS A 246 -23.30 -1.75 -2.09
C LYS A 246 -21.78 -1.77 -1.99
N GLN A 247 -21.15 -2.75 -2.63
CA GLN A 247 -19.68 -2.81 -2.69
C GLN A 247 -19.09 -1.66 -3.50
N GLN A 248 -19.74 -1.25 -4.60
CA GLN A 248 -19.36 -0.05 -5.35
C GLN A 248 -19.44 1.21 -4.49
N ASP A 249 -20.52 1.37 -3.70
CA ASP A 249 -20.68 2.49 -2.77
C ASP A 249 -19.60 2.47 -1.68
N ILE A 250 -19.27 1.31 -1.12
CA ILE A 250 -18.18 1.13 -0.15
C ILE A 250 -16.85 1.54 -0.77
N MET A 251 -16.50 1.03 -1.94
CA MET A 251 -15.24 1.34 -2.64
C MET A 251 -15.16 2.82 -2.99
N CYS A 252 -16.25 3.41 -3.48
CA CYS A 252 -16.38 4.83 -3.80
C CYS A 252 -16.05 5.71 -2.59
N ASN A 253 -16.60 5.38 -1.42
CA ASN A 253 -16.38 6.14 -0.18
C ASN A 253 -14.98 5.90 0.43
N LEU A 254 -14.45 4.67 0.35
CA LEU A 254 -13.08 4.36 0.80
C LEU A 254 -12.01 5.12 0.02
N CYS A 255 -12.29 5.53 -1.23
CA CYS A 255 -11.35 6.32 -2.04
C CYS A 255 -11.00 7.68 -1.43
N PHE A 256 -11.88 8.27 -0.61
CA PHE A 256 -11.63 9.55 0.07
C PHE A 256 -10.79 9.42 1.33
N LEU A 257 -10.71 8.21 1.88
CA LEU A 257 -10.02 8.00 3.15
C LEU A 257 -8.50 7.87 2.93
N PRO A 258 -7.68 8.28 3.92
CA PRO A 258 -6.24 8.14 3.86
C PRO A 258 -5.82 6.67 3.80
N TYR A 259 -4.59 6.42 3.32
CA TYR A 259 -4.01 5.07 3.23
C TYR A 259 -3.74 4.46 4.61
N THR A 260 -3.63 5.27 5.66
CA THR A 260 -3.54 4.82 7.06
C THR A 260 -4.71 3.94 7.48
N GLY A 261 -5.81 4.07 6.75
CA GLY A 261 -7.02 3.29 6.97
C GLY A 261 -7.89 3.82 8.10
N ILE A 262 -9.02 3.18 8.25
CA ILE A 262 -10.05 3.48 9.25
C ILE A 262 -10.56 2.19 9.88
N SER A 263 -11.03 2.25 11.13
CA SER A 263 -11.74 1.11 11.72
C SER A 263 -12.94 0.70 10.87
N ALA A 264 -13.02 -0.58 10.48
CA ALA A 264 -14.14 -1.10 9.69
C ALA A 264 -15.50 -0.82 10.33
N ARG A 265 -15.59 -0.88 11.66
CA ARG A 265 -16.83 -0.59 12.42
C ARG A 265 -17.19 0.89 12.37
N ILE A 266 -16.20 1.79 12.49
CA ILE A 266 -16.43 3.23 12.38
C ILE A 266 -16.89 3.59 10.98
N PHE A 267 -16.22 3.08 9.97
CA PHE A 267 -16.57 3.29 8.57
C PHE A 267 -17.98 2.78 8.24
N ALA A 268 -18.32 1.55 8.69
CA ALA A 268 -19.66 1.01 8.52
C ALA A 268 -20.73 1.88 9.20
N LYS A 269 -20.44 2.43 10.40
CA LYS A 269 -21.34 3.37 11.09
C LYS A 269 -21.51 4.66 10.29
N TRP A 270 -20.46 5.22 9.72
CA TRP A 270 -20.53 6.44 8.91
C TRP A 270 -21.33 6.26 7.62
N LEU A 271 -21.30 5.05 7.02
CA LEU A 271 -22.08 4.70 5.84
C LEU A 271 -23.46 4.10 6.16
N GLU A 272 -23.86 4.06 7.46
CA GLU A 272 -25.11 3.46 7.90
C GLU A 272 -25.30 2.00 7.42
N LEU A 273 -24.19 1.25 7.29
CA LEU A 273 -24.26 -0.14 6.87
C LEU A 273 -24.83 -1.03 7.98
N PRO A 274 -25.81 -1.88 7.68
CA PRO A 274 -26.43 -2.76 8.68
C PRO A 274 -25.48 -3.87 9.17
N THR A 275 -24.54 -4.29 8.35
CA THR A 275 -23.57 -5.36 8.64
C THR A 275 -22.21 -5.05 8.04
N LEU A 276 -21.19 -5.82 8.44
CA LEU A 276 -19.84 -5.76 7.84
C LEU A 276 -19.65 -6.76 6.68
N ASN A 277 -20.69 -7.52 6.27
CA ASN A 277 -20.54 -8.60 5.31
C ASN A 277 -19.93 -8.13 3.99
N GLU A 278 -20.43 -7.06 3.40
CA GLU A 278 -19.91 -6.52 2.13
C GLU A 278 -18.45 -6.06 2.25
N ILE A 279 -18.06 -5.51 3.41
CA ILE A 279 -16.66 -5.14 3.68
C ILE A 279 -15.79 -6.40 3.82
N ASN A 280 -16.29 -7.44 4.50
CA ASN A 280 -15.57 -8.69 4.67
C ASN A 280 -15.35 -9.40 3.32
N ASP A 281 -16.37 -9.43 2.46
CA ASP A 281 -16.23 -9.98 1.10
C ASP A 281 -15.14 -9.25 0.30
N LEU A 282 -15.08 -7.93 0.40
CA LEU A 282 -14.03 -7.12 -0.23
C LEU A 282 -12.62 -7.36 0.37
N ILE A 283 -12.55 -7.71 1.64
CA ILE A 283 -11.29 -8.11 2.30
C ILE A 283 -10.85 -9.49 1.80
N GLU A 284 -11.75 -10.45 1.74
CA GLU A 284 -11.48 -11.81 1.29
C GLU A 284 -11.00 -11.85 -0.16
N THR A 285 -11.60 -11.05 -1.03
CA THR A 285 -11.16 -10.90 -2.43
C THR A 285 -9.85 -10.12 -2.58
N GLY A 286 -9.40 -9.42 -1.54
CA GLY A 286 -8.15 -8.65 -1.55
C GLY A 286 -8.27 -7.23 -2.08
N PHE A 287 -9.47 -6.75 -2.42
CA PHE A 287 -9.67 -5.36 -2.85
C PHE A 287 -9.56 -4.38 -1.68
N VAL A 288 -10.01 -4.78 -0.49
CA VAL A 288 -9.82 -4.04 0.75
C VAL A 288 -8.74 -4.74 1.59
N GLN A 289 -7.77 -3.97 2.05
CA GLN A 289 -6.74 -4.44 2.95
C GLN A 289 -7.17 -4.24 4.40
N THR A 290 -6.73 -5.13 5.29
CA THR A 290 -6.98 -4.98 6.73
C THR A 290 -5.70 -5.12 7.51
N THR A 291 -5.61 -4.41 8.63
CA THR A 291 -4.49 -4.48 9.58
C THR A 291 -4.87 -5.29 10.81
N THR A 292 -3.89 -5.60 11.65
CA THR A 292 -4.10 -6.28 12.95
C THR A 292 -4.95 -5.47 13.93
N ARG A 293 -5.16 -4.17 13.68
CA ARG A 293 -6.04 -3.29 14.48
C ARG A 293 -7.45 -3.21 13.92
N HIS A 294 -7.82 -4.07 12.97
CA HIS A 294 -9.11 -4.07 12.26
C HIS A 294 -9.39 -2.74 11.52
N THR A 295 -8.34 -2.04 11.10
CA THR A 295 -8.47 -0.92 10.17
C THR A 295 -8.51 -1.44 8.74
N ILE A 296 -9.29 -0.79 7.89
CA ILE A 296 -9.46 -1.10 6.47
C ILE A 296 -8.92 0.06 5.64
N SER A 297 -8.31 -0.26 4.51
CA SER A 297 -7.83 0.71 3.52
C SER A 297 -7.82 0.09 2.13
N LEU A 298 -7.65 0.91 1.10
CA LEU A 298 -7.44 0.44 -0.27
C LEU A 298 -5.95 0.39 -0.60
N HIS A 299 -5.55 -0.70 -1.27
CA HIS A 299 -4.24 -0.70 -1.91
C HIS A 299 -4.17 0.46 -2.93
N PRO A 300 -3.05 1.20 -3.05
CA PRO A 300 -2.96 2.38 -3.93
C PRO A 300 -3.43 2.13 -5.37
N MET A 301 -3.10 0.98 -5.96
CA MET A 301 -3.55 0.62 -7.31
C MET A 301 -5.06 0.36 -7.37
N ILE A 302 -5.64 -0.29 -6.37
CA ILE A 302 -7.09 -0.50 -6.28
C ILE A 302 -7.80 0.83 -6.08
N LYS A 303 -7.23 1.74 -5.30
CA LYS A 303 -7.77 3.10 -5.13
C LYS A 303 -7.82 3.87 -6.46
N GLU A 304 -6.76 3.80 -7.26
CA GLU A 304 -6.73 4.42 -8.59
C GLU A 304 -7.80 3.84 -9.53
N ILE A 305 -7.95 2.50 -9.55
CA ILE A 305 -8.98 1.82 -10.34
C ILE A 305 -10.38 2.20 -9.84
N ALA A 306 -10.61 2.11 -8.53
CA ALA A 306 -11.91 2.44 -7.95
C ALA A 306 -12.31 3.90 -8.20
N LEU A 307 -11.37 4.86 -8.12
CA LEU A 307 -11.61 6.26 -8.49
C LEU A 307 -12.05 6.40 -9.95
N SER A 308 -11.42 5.66 -10.86
CA SER A 308 -11.77 5.69 -12.30
C SER A 308 -13.15 5.08 -12.56
N GLU A 309 -13.44 3.93 -11.93
CA GLU A 309 -14.67 3.17 -12.16
C GLU A 309 -15.89 3.79 -11.47
N THR A 310 -15.74 4.18 -10.19
CA THR A 310 -16.88 4.67 -9.39
C THR A 310 -17.12 6.17 -9.53
N LYS A 311 -16.11 6.92 -10.01
CA LYS A 311 -16.18 8.38 -10.21
C LYS A 311 -16.82 9.09 -9.02
N PRO A 312 -16.19 9.06 -7.84
CA PRO A 312 -16.78 9.62 -6.63
C PRO A 312 -17.18 11.09 -6.80
N SER A 313 -18.32 11.43 -6.26
CA SER A 313 -18.87 12.79 -6.28
C SER A 313 -19.49 13.11 -4.92
N VAL A 314 -19.75 14.39 -4.66
CA VAL A 314 -20.49 14.80 -3.45
C VAL A 314 -21.83 14.07 -3.35
N SER A 315 -22.51 13.88 -4.47
CA SER A 315 -23.79 13.16 -4.50
C SER A 315 -23.66 11.67 -4.18
N SER A 316 -22.64 10.98 -4.71
CA SER A 316 -22.44 9.54 -4.46
C SER A 316 -21.88 9.25 -3.06
N CYS A 317 -21.24 10.23 -2.41
CA CYS A 317 -20.61 10.08 -1.09
C CYS A 317 -21.29 10.90 0.02
N HIS A 318 -22.53 11.39 -0.21
CA HIS A 318 -23.23 12.28 0.70
C HIS A 318 -23.38 11.70 2.12
N ILE A 319 -23.67 10.40 2.27
CA ILE A 319 -23.81 9.74 3.58
C ILE A 319 -22.50 9.85 4.39
N LEU A 320 -21.35 9.60 3.77
CA LEU A 320 -20.05 9.76 4.41
C LEU A 320 -19.80 11.22 4.78
N LEU A 321 -20.04 12.14 3.85
CA LEU A 321 -19.81 13.56 4.04
C LEU A 321 -20.70 14.12 5.17
N ASP A 322 -21.99 13.76 5.20
CA ASP A 322 -22.92 14.15 6.27
C ASP A 322 -22.47 13.63 7.65
N SER A 323 -21.96 12.40 7.69
CA SER A 323 -21.43 11.81 8.92
C SER A 323 -20.17 12.54 9.40
N LEU A 324 -19.25 12.86 8.49
CA LEU A 324 -18.04 13.64 8.80
C LEU A 324 -18.38 15.06 9.25
N GLN A 325 -19.30 15.73 8.56
CA GLN A 325 -19.76 17.07 8.96
C GLN A 325 -20.36 17.08 10.38
N LYS A 326 -21.20 16.10 10.71
CA LYS A 326 -21.75 15.96 12.07
C LYS A 326 -20.65 15.81 13.12
N ILE A 327 -19.59 15.04 12.82
CA ILE A 327 -18.45 14.84 13.72
C ILE A 327 -17.68 16.15 13.90
N CYS A 328 -17.38 16.87 12.82
CA CYS A 328 -16.68 18.16 12.88
C CYS A 328 -17.47 19.17 13.74
N LEU A 329 -18.77 19.28 13.53
CA LEU A 329 -19.63 20.18 14.32
C LEU A 329 -19.68 19.78 15.81
N MET A 330 -19.68 18.48 16.13
CA MET A 330 -19.64 18.02 17.52
C MET A 330 -18.34 18.37 18.24
N HIS A 331 -17.24 18.52 17.51
CA HIS A 331 -15.93 18.88 18.04
C HIS A 331 -15.59 20.37 17.87
N GLY A 332 -16.55 21.21 17.45
CA GLY A 332 -16.36 22.66 17.30
C GLY A 332 -15.45 23.06 16.14
N ILE A 333 -15.27 22.16 15.15
CA ILE A 333 -14.53 22.45 13.92
C ILE A 333 -15.52 23.06 12.92
N GLU A 334 -15.29 24.30 12.51
CA GLU A 334 -16.05 24.93 11.42
C GLU A 334 -15.70 24.24 10.10
N VAL A 335 -16.72 23.83 9.32
CA VAL A 335 -16.60 23.14 8.03
C VAL A 335 -17.00 24.08 6.90
#